data_ba7d8bec25474677d70d258df5d49b67
#
_entry.id   ba7d8bec25474677d70d258df5d49b67
#
_cell.length_a   1.000
_cell.length_b   1.000
_cell.length_c   1.000
_cell.angle_alpha   90.00
_cell.angle_beta   90.00
_cell.angle_gamma   90.00
#
_symmetry.space_group_name_H-M   'P 1'
#
loop_
_entity.id
_entity.type
_entity.pdbx_description
1 polymer ?
#
loop_
_entity_poly.entity_id
_entity_poly.type
_entity_poly.pdbx_seq_one_letter_code
_entity_poly.pdbx_strand_id
1 'polypeptide(L)'
;MEGNLAPVLYDEPWEELIDGKVVAMSPQPTLNHNSVVLNLSRIFGNYLLGKPCRPFGDGADLYLTEKDHFIPDFMIVCDKDKIKHGGRYVEGAPDFVVEILSPRTSRRDKGYKKDVYERCGVREYWIINPLARSIEQYVLENGAFTLGDVYYYYRPYELDDMTDEEKAELVTEFRCALFEDMVVRLADVFYYVGE
;
A
#
# COMPACT_ATOMS: atom_id res chain seq x y z
N MET A 1 -9.57 -36.97 27.14
CA MET A 1 -10.10 -36.83 25.76
C MET A 1 -9.38 -35.64 25.13
N GLU A 2 -8.28 -35.96 24.45
CA GLU A 2 -7.51 -34.97 23.71
C GLU A 2 -8.24 -34.69 22.40
N GLY A 3 -8.80 -33.49 22.30
CA GLY A 3 -9.42 -33.00 21.07
C GLY A 3 -8.33 -32.79 20.03
N ASN A 4 -8.27 -33.67 19.04
CA ASN A 4 -7.43 -33.52 17.86
C ASN A 4 -7.98 -32.36 17.05
N LEU A 5 -7.44 -31.13 17.27
CA LEU A 5 -7.67 -30.00 16.40
C LEU A 5 -6.93 -30.33 15.10
N ALA A 6 -7.68 -30.81 14.09
CA ALA A 6 -7.15 -30.88 12.74
C ALA A 6 -6.63 -29.46 12.36
N PRO A 7 -5.42 -29.37 11.76
CA PRO A 7 -4.94 -28.09 11.26
C PRO A 7 -5.96 -27.58 10.24
N VAL A 8 -6.47 -26.38 10.45
CA VAL A 8 -7.24 -25.68 9.43
C VAL A 8 -6.22 -25.36 8.33
N LEU A 9 -6.21 -26.18 7.29
CA LEU A 9 -5.43 -25.92 6.09
C LEU A 9 -6.13 -24.74 5.40
N TYR A 10 -5.56 -23.55 5.55
CA TYR A 10 -5.84 -22.41 4.67
C TYR A 10 -5.16 -22.72 3.32
N ASP A 11 -5.69 -23.68 2.59
CA ASP A 11 -5.11 -24.17 1.34
C ASP A 11 -5.85 -23.58 0.12
N GLU A 12 -6.70 -22.56 0.35
CA GLU A 12 -7.31 -21.81 -0.74
C GLU A 12 -6.39 -20.68 -1.14
N PRO A 13 -5.99 -20.61 -2.41
CA PRO A 13 -5.20 -19.48 -2.90
C PRO A 13 -5.97 -18.18 -2.64
N TRP A 14 -5.27 -17.16 -2.17
CA TRP A 14 -5.87 -15.84 -2.04
C TRP A 14 -6.36 -15.39 -3.42
N GLU A 15 -7.60 -14.95 -3.48
CA GLU A 15 -8.27 -14.57 -4.71
C GLU A 15 -8.81 -13.15 -4.59
N GLU A 16 -8.61 -12.37 -5.64
CA GLU A 16 -9.27 -11.08 -5.82
C GLU A 16 -10.43 -11.22 -6.79
N LEU A 17 -11.47 -10.41 -6.62
CA LEU A 17 -12.50 -10.22 -7.63
C LEU A 17 -12.23 -8.91 -8.37
N ILE A 18 -11.97 -8.99 -9.66
CA ILE A 18 -11.60 -7.84 -10.50
C ILE A 18 -12.57 -7.79 -11.67
N ASP A 19 -13.41 -6.75 -11.74
CA ASP A 19 -14.49 -6.62 -12.74
C ASP A 19 -15.36 -7.89 -12.80
N GLY A 20 -15.70 -8.44 -11.65
CA GLY A 20 -16.51 -9.66 -11.54
C GLY A 20 -15.80 -10.96 -11.93
N LYS A 21 -14.49 -10.92 -12.14
CA LYS A 21 -13.67 -12.10 -12.47
C LYS A 21 -12.77 -12.47 -11.29
N VAL A 22 -12.81 -13.73 -10.90
CA VAL A 22 -11.90 -14.27 -9.90
C VAL A 22 -10.49 -14.33 -10.48
N VAL A 23 -9.55 -13.75 -9.77
CA VAL A 23 -8.12 -13.71 -10.12
C VAL A 23 -7.32 -14.23 -8.95
N ALA A 24 -6.66 -15.37 -9.14
CA ALA A 24 -5.76 -15.90 -8.14
C ALA A 24 -4.57 -14.96 -7.92
N MET A 25 -4.25 -14.69 -6.67
CA MET A 25 -3.06 -13.91 -6.33
C MET A 25 -1.78 -14.67 -6.67
N SER A 26 -0.73 -13.92 -6.92
CA SER A 26 0.59 -14.51 -7.21
C SER A 26 1.12 -15.26 -5.99
N PRO A 27 1.74 -16.43 -6.17
CA PRO A 27 2.37 -17.09 -5.04
C PRO A 27 3.54 -16.25 -4.53
N GLN A 28 3.62 -16.12 -3.24
CA GLN A 28 4.66 -15.49 -2.42
C GLN A 28 5.24 -14.15 -2.91
N PRO A 29 5.07 -13.07 -2.13
CA PRO A 29 5.73 -11.80 -2.38
C PRO A 29 7.25 -11.92 -2.28
N THR A 30 7.98 -11.05 -2.99
CA THR A 30 9.45 -10.98 -2.86
C THR A 30 9.85 -10.42 -1.50
N LEU A 31 11.10 -10.66 -1.07
CA LEU A 31 11.64 -10.07 0.16
C LEU A 31 11.58 -8.54 0.14
N ASN A 32 11.87 -7.92 -1.00
CA ASN A 32 11.77 -6.47 -1.16
C ASN A 32 10.34 -5.96 -0.95
N HIS A 33 9.33 -6.67 -1.49
CA HIS A 33 7.92 -6.35 -1.23
C HIS A 33 7.61 -6.42 0.27
N ASN A 34 7.99 -7.53 0.93
CA ASN A 34 7.77 -7.69 2.37
C ASN A 34 8.48 -6.61 3.19
N SER A 35 9.71 -6.21 2.81
CA SER A 35 10.42 -5.13 3.48
C SER A 35 9.65 -3.81 3.40
N VAL A 36 9.09 -3.47 2.23
CA VAL A 36 8.26 -2.27 2.09
C VAL A 36 7.01 -2.34 2.96
N VAL A 37 6.26 -3.47 2.96
CA VAL A 37 5.07 -3.65 3.82
C VAL A 37 5.41 -3.46 5.30
N LEU A 38 6.51 -4.08 5.77
CA LEU A 38 6.96 -3.95 7.16
C LEU A 38 7.37 -2.53 7.50
N ASN A 39 8.06 -1.84 6.59
CA ASN A 39 8.47 -0.45 6.79
C ASN A 39 7.26 0.48 6.86
N LEU A 40 6.28 0.35 5.97
CA LEU A 40 5.02 1.10 6.02
C LEU A 40 4.27 0.81 7.32
N SER A 41 4.17 -0.47 7.71
CA SER A 41 3.52 -0.87 8.96
C SER A 41 4.19 -0.22 10.18
N ARG A 42 5.52 -0.13 10.20
CA ARG A 42 6.28 0.56 11.26
C ARG A 42 6.05 2.07 11.25
N ILE A 43 6.14 2.71 10.06
CA ILE A 43 6.00 4.16 9.90
C ILE A 43 4.60 4.61 10.32
N PHE A 44 3.56 4.03 9.68
CA PHE A 44 2.18 4.41 9.95
C PHE A 44 1.67 3.86 11.29
N GLY A 45 2.11 2.67 11.71
CA GLY A 45 1.75 2.11 13.01
C GLY A 45 2.22 2.99 14.17
N ASN A 46 3.46 3.50 14.12
CA ASN A 46 3.96 4.43 15.12
C ASN A 46 3.23 5.78 15.10
N TYR A 47 2.98 6.32 13.91
CA TYR A 47 2.29 7.61 13.75
C TYR A 47 0.83 7.54 14.22
N LEU A 48 0.13 6.44 13.96
CA LEU A 48 -1.29 6.26 14.27
C LEU A 48 -1.56 5.74 15.69
N LEU A 49 -0.52 5.45 16.48
CA LEU A 49 -0.68 4.97 17.84
C LEU A 49 -1.49 5.99 18.68
N GLY A 50 -2.63 5.54 19.21
CA GLY A 50 -3.56 6.39 19.97
C GLY A 50 -4.48 7.29 19.12
N LYS A 51 -4.36 7.25 17.78
CA LYS A 51 -5.25 7.95 16.85
C LYS A 51 -6.40 7.02 16.39
N PRO A 52 -7.52 7.55 15.84
CA PRO A 52 -8.67 6.74 15.46
C PRO A 52 -8.45 5.85 14.23
N CYS A 53 -7.56 6.25 13.30
CA CYS A 53 -7.28 5.51 12.09
C CYS A 53 -6.48 4.24 12.37
N ARG A 54 -6.73 3.17 11.62
CA ARG A 54 -6.11 1.86 11.78
C ARG A 54 -5.38 1.45 10.50
N PRO A 55 -4.08 1.15 10.57
CA PRO A 55 -3.34 0.58 9.45
C PRO A 55 -3.56 -0.94 9.38
N PHE A 56 -3.65 -1.46 8.16
CA PHE A 56 -3.70 -2.89 7.85
C PHE A 56 -2.64 -3.18 6.78
N GLY A 57 -1.86 -4.22 7.01
CA GLY A 57 -0.89 -4.73 6.03
C GLY A 57 -1.50 -5.75 5.09
N ASP A 58 -0.64 -6.42 4.34
CA ASP A 58 -0.97 -7.45 3.38
C ASP A 58 -1.89 -8.55 3.97
N GLY A 59 -2.83 -9.03 3.17
CA GLY A 59 -3.78 -10.08 3.53
C GLY A 59 -5.09 -9.60 4.14
N ALA A 60 -5.37 -8.31 4.13
CA ALA A 60 -6.64 -7.77 4.59
C ALA A 60 -7.64 -7.61 3.43
N ASP A 61 -8.77 -8.31 3.53
CA ASP A 61 -9.84 -8.26 2.51
C ASP A 61 -10.51 -6.90 2.46
N LEU A 62 -10.65 -6.35 1.26
CA LEU A 62 -11.29 -5.08 0.96
C LEU A 62 -12.41 -5.24 -0.07
N TYR A 63 -13.66 -5.13 0.36
CA TYR A 63 -14.84 -5.15 -0.49
C TYR A 63 -15.23 -3.73 -0.89
N LEU A 64 -15.07 -3.38 -2.17
CA LEU A 64 -15.36 -2.05 -2.70
C LEU A 64 -16.69 -1.97 -3.42
N THR A 65 -16.98 -2.95 -4.28
CA THR A 65 -18.24 -3.06 -5.05
C THR A 65 -18.66 -4.51 -5.13
N GLU A 66 -19.83 -4.80 -5.71
CA GLU A 66 -20.27 -6.17 -5.98
C GLU A 66 -19.34 -6.94 -6.95
N LYS A 67 -18.49 -6.20 -7.71
CA LYS A 67 -17.57 -6.75 -8.70
C LYS A 67 -16.12 -6.62 -8.34
N ASP A 68 -15.82 -5.91 -7.25
CA ASP A 68 -14.44 -5.57 -6.89
C ASP A 68 -14.20 -5.87 -5.41
N HIS A 69 -13.45 -6.94 -5.19
CA HIS A 69 -12.87 -7.36 -3.92
C HIS A 69 -11.37 -7.47 -4.10
N PHE A 70 -10.61 -6.66 -3.38
CA PHE A 70 -9.15 -6.59 -3.49
C PHE A 70 -8.49 -6.97 -2.16
N ILE A 71 -7.22 -7.29 -2.24
CA ILE A 71 -6.33 -7.49 -1.10
C ILE A 71 -5.15 -6.53 -1.29
N PRO A 72 -5.28 -5.26 -0.87
CA PRO A 72 -4.21 -4.29 -1.02
C PRO A 72 -3.01 -4.64 -0.14
N ASP A 73 -1.82 -4.28 -0.57
CA ASP A 73 -0.59 -4.53 0.17
C ASP A 73 -0.53 -3.75 1.49
N PHE A 74 -1.15 -2.56 1.51
CA PHE A 74 -1.31 -1.76 2.73
C PHE A 74 -2.50 -0.81 2.60
N MET A 75 -3.27 -0.63 3.68
CA MET A 75 -4.36 0.35 3.72
C MET A 75 -4.53 0.96 5.11
N ILE A 76 -5.17 2.14 5.16
CA ILE A 76 -5.57 2.81 6.40
C ILE A 76 -7.06 3.10 6.37
N VAL A 77 -7.75 2.76 7.45
CA VAL A 77 -9.18 2.97 7.64
C VAL A 77 -9.41 3.85 8.86
N CYS A 78 -10.00 5.03 8.67
CA CYS A 78 -10.30 5.97 9.74
C CYS A 78 -11.74 5.81 10.27
N ASP A 79 -12.65 5.35 9.43
CA ASP A 79 -14.02 5.01 9.81
C ASP A 79 -14.11 3.56 10.30
N LYS A 80 -14.21 3.37 11.60
CA LYS A 80 -14.33 2.05 12.23
C LYS A 80 -15.54 1.25 11.76
N ASP A 81 -16.60 1.92 11.28
CA ASP A 81 -17.83 1.26 10.86
C ASP A 81 -17.67 0.54 9.51
N LYS A 82 -16.59 0.80 8.78
CA LYS A 82 -16.16 0.04 7.60
C LYS A 82 -15.49 -1.29 7.96
N ILE A 83 -15.04 -1.47 9.20
CA ILE A 83 -14.40 -2.71 9.67
C ILE A 83 -15.49 -3.68 10.11
N LYS A 84 -15.69 -4.77 9.37
CA LYS A 84 -16.82 -5.69 9.54
C LYS A 84 -16.46 -6.97 10.27
N HIS A 85 -17.49 -7.63 10.80
CA HIS A 85 -17.42 -8.96 11.44
C HIS A 85 -16.28 -9.12 12.46
N GLY A 86 -16.10 -8.12 13.34
CA GLY A 86 -15.06 -8.19 14.37
C GLY A 86 -13.63 -8.07 13.83
N GLY A 87 -13.45 -7.41 12.69
CA GLY A 87 -12.13 -7.14 12.11
C GLY A 87 -11.69 -8.14 11.03
N ARG A 88 -12.64 -8.86 10.43
CA ARG A 88 -12.31 -9.85 9.38
C ARG A 88 -12.05 -9.22 8.02
N TYR A 89 -12.79 -8.16 7.67
CA TYR A 89 -12.65 -7.48 6.39
C TYR A 89 -13.07 -6.01 6.48
N VAL A 90 -12.72 -5.24 5.46
CA VAL A 90 -13.14 -3.86 5.27
C VAL A 90 -14.18 -3.80 4.15
N GLU A 91 -15.27 -3.03 4.34
CA GLU A 91 -16.30 -2.79 3.35
C GLU A 91 -16.45 -1.29 3.08
N GLY A 92 -16.31 -0.90 1.82
CA GLY A 92 -16.25 0.48 1.37
C GLY A 92 -14.83 1.01 1.29
N ALA A 93 -14.64 2.19 0.68
CA ALA A 93 -13.32 2.76 0.42
C ALA A 93 -12.54 3.05 1.73
N PRO A 94 -11.31 2.53 1.90
CA PRO A 94 -10.40 2.99 2.94
C PRO A 94 -9.97 4.45 2.65
N ASP A 95 -9.38 5.10 3.63
CA ASP A 95 -8.91 6.48 3.46
C ASP A 95 -7.60 6.55 2.66
N PHE A 96 -6.78 5.50 2.77
CA PHE A 96 -5.47 5.40 2.14
C PHE A 96 -5.21 3.97 1.66
N VAL A 97 -4.60 3.82 0.48
CA VAL A 97 -4.21 2.52 -0.08
C VAL A 97 -2.80 2.60 -0.65
N VAL A 98 -2.04 1.53 -0.50
CA VAL A 98 -0.76 1.32 -1.18
C VAL A 98 -0.78 0.00 -1.93
N GLU A 99 -0.33 0.02 -3.18
CA GLU A 99 0.03 -1.18 -3.95
C GLU A 99 1.52 -1.18 -4.23
N ILE A 100 2.17 -2.31 -3.98
CA ILE A 100 3.60 -2.49 -4.17
C ILE A 100 3.83 -3.31 -5.43
N LEU A 101 4.38 -2.67 -6.45
CA LEU A 101 4.46 -3.25 -7.78
C LEU A 101 5.28 -4.53 -7.84
N SER A 102 4.73 -5.49 -8.55
CA SER A 102 5.44 -6.62 -9.12
C SER A 102 5.31 -6.61 -10.65
N PRO A 103 6.18 -7.30 -11.39
CA PRO A 103 6.05 -7.38 -12.86
C PRO A 103 4.69 -7.92 -13.33
N ARG A 104 4.01 -8.72 -12.48
CA ARG A 104 2.71 -9.35 -12.81
C ARG A 104 1.51 -8.46 -12.51
N THR A 105 1.59 -7.64 -11.46
CA THR A 105 0.45 -6.83 -10.98
C THR A 105 0.46 -5.41 -11.51
N SER A 106 1.64 -4.87 -11.86
CA SER A 106 1.87 -3.47 -12.22
C SER A 106 0.83 -2.87 -13.18
N ARG A 107 0.40 -3.62 -14.21
CA ARG A 107 -0.60 -3.13 -15.15
C ARG A 107 -1.99 -2.95 -14.50
N ARG A 108 -2.34 -3.83 -13.55
CA ARG A 108 -3.62 -3.75 -12.82
C ARG A 108 -3.60 -2.62 -11.83
N ASP A 109 -2.51 -2.52 -11.07
CA ASP A 109 -2.37 -1.55 -9.99
C ASP A 109 -2.33 -0.12 -10.53
N LYS A 110 -1.62 0.11 -11.66
CA LYS A 110 -1.59 1.40 -12.35
C LYS A 110 -2.81 1.71 -13.20
N GLY A 111 -3.65 0.73 -13.49
CA GLY A 111 -4.86 0.86 -14.32
C GLY A 111 -6.12 0.58 -13.52
N TYR A 112 -6.71 -0.59 -13.73
CA TYR A 112 -8.04 -0.92 -13.23
C TYR A 112 -8.22 -0.72 -11.71
N LYS A 113 -7.29 -1.19 -10.86
CA LYS A 113 -7.39 -0.99 -9.41
C LYS A 113 -7.37 0.50 -9.06
N LYS A 114 -6.47 1.28 -9.67
CA LYS A 114 -6.41 2.73 -9.48
C LYS A 114 -7.75 3.39 -9.81
N ASP A 115 -8.37 3.03 -10.97
CA ASP A 115 -9.66 3.60 -11.39
C ASP A 115 -10.78 3.19 -10.41
N VAL A 116 -10.72 1.98 -9.84
CA VAL A 116 -11.67 1.54 -8.81
C VAL A 116 -11.49 2.31 -7.51
N TYR A 117 -10.25 2.45 -7.03
CA TYR A 117 -9.96 3.22 -5.83
C TYR A 117 -10.41 4.68 -5.96
N GLU A 118 -10.17 5.29 -7.12
CA GLU A 118 -10.60 6.65 -7.45
C GLU A 118 -12.13 6.80 -7.35
N ARG A 119 -12.88 5.99 -8.12
CA ARG A 119 -14.35 6.09 -8.17
C ARG A 119 -15.03 5.71 -6.86
N CYS A 120 -14.39 4.89 -6.02
CA CYS A 120 -14.89 4.55 -4.70
C CYS A 120 -14.57 5.59 -3.64
N GLY A 121 -13.69 6.55 -3.93
CA GLY A 121 -13.39 7.67 -3.03
C GLY A 121 -12.24 7.41 -2.05
N VAL A 122 -11.27 6.57 -2.41
CA VAL A 122 -10.00 6.49 -1.67
C VAL A 122 -9.32 7.85 -1.75
N ARG A 123 -8.94 8.43 -0.58
CA ARG A 123 -8.47 9.82 -0.53
C ARG A 123 -7.03 9.98 -0.98
N GLU A 124 -6.18 8.99 -0.71
CA GLU A 124 -4.78 8.98 -1.13
C GLU A 124 -4.38 7.55 -1.56
N TYR A 125 -3.68 7.44 -2.66
CA TYR A 125 -3.22 6.19 -3.24
C TYR A 125 -1.75 6.27 -3.62
N TRP A 126 -0.95 5.35 -3.10
CA TRP A 126 0.46 5.24 -3.46
C TRP A 126 0.72 3.98 -4.28
N ILE A 127 1.55 4.15 -5.30
CA ILE A 127 2.14 3.04 -6.05
C ILE A 127 3.63 3.02 -5.73
N ILE A 128 4.09 1.96 -5.07
CA ILE A 128 5.50 1.80 -4.70
C ILE A 128 6.16 0.79 -5.63
N ASN A 129 7.26 1.19 -6.25
CA ASN A 129 8.10 0.29 -7.06
C ASN A 129 9.38 -0.05 -6.30
N PRO A 130 9.53 -1.26 -5.73
CA PRO A 130 10.71 -1.63 -4.97
C PRO A 130 11.98 -1.70 -5.83
N LEU A 131 11.86 -2.03 -7.13
CA LEU A 131 13.01 -2.13 -8.04
C LEU A 131 13.55 -0.76 -8.42
N ALA A 132 12.66 0.18 -8.74
CA ALA A 132 13.04 1.55 -9.05
C ALA A 132 13.24 2.41 -7.79
N ARG A 133 12.87 1.88 -6.63
CA ARG A 133 12.84 2.63 -5.35
C ARG A 133 12.10 3.96 -5.49
N SER A 134 10.90 3.90 -6.06
CA SER A 134 10.07 5.08 -6.32
C SER A 134 8.68 4.93 -5.71
N ILE A 135 8.08 6.07 -5.39
CA ILE A 135 6.70 6.21 -4.91
C ILE A 135 5.98 7.20 -5.82
N GLU A 136 4.88 6.76 -6.45
CA GLU A 136 3.93 7.64 -7.10
C GLU A 136 2.82 7.96 -6.08
N GLN A 137 2.63 9.22 -5.73
CA GLN A 137 1.60 9.68 -4.81
C GLN A 137 0.42 10.26 -5.60
N TYR A 138 -0.75 9.67 -5.47
CA TYR A 138 -2.01 10.16 -6.03
C TYR A 138 -2.91 10.64 -4.91
N VAL A 139 -3.50 11.83 -5.09
CA VAL A 139 -4.43 12.45 -4.14
C VAL A 139 -5.77 12.66 -4.84
N LEU A 140 -6.87 12.32 -4.15
CA LEU A 140 -8.22 12.51 -4.67
C LEU A 140 -8.63 13.97 -4.54
N GLU A 141 -8.73 14.66 -5.67
CA GLU A 141 -9.15 16.06 -5.77
C GLU A 141 -10.33 16.16 -6.72
N ASN A 142 -11.44 16.75 -6.27
CA ASN A 142 -12.66 16.92 -7.07
C ASN A 142 -13.20 15.62 -7.70
N GLY A 143 -12.98 14.46 -7.03
CA GLY A 143 -13.46 13.16 -7.49
C GLY A 143 -12.54 12.45 -8.49
N ALA A 144 -11.35 12.95 -8.74
CA ALA A 144 -10.34 12.32 -9.58
C ALA A 144 -8.95 12.30 -8.91
N PHE A 145 -8.16 11.26 -9.18
CA PHE A 145 -6.78 11.18 -8.72
C PHE A 145 -5.88 12.12 -9.51
N THR A 146 -5.29 13.07 -8.80
CA THR A 146 -4.20 13.90 -9.30
C THR A 146 -2.87 13.29 -8.86
N LEU A 147 -1.91 13.16 -9.78
CA LEU A 147 -0.54 12.79 -9.41
C LEU A 147 0.09 13.99 -8.70
N GLY A 148 0.33 13.83 -7.40
CA GLY A 148 1.00 14.85 -6.59
C GLY A 148 2.47 14.96 -6.96
N ASP A 149 3.20 13.84 -6.85
CA ASP A 149 4.60 13.76 -7.24
C ASP A 149 5.05 12.31 -7.44
N VAL A 150 6.28 12.14 -7.96
CA VAL A 150 6.99 10.87 -8.05
C VAL A 150 8.33 10.99 -7.33
N TYR A 151 8.46 10.34 -6.20
CA TYR A 151 9.64 10.38 -5.35
C TYR A 151 10.57 9.22 -5.66
N TYR A 152 11.90 9.48 -5.66
CA TYR A 152 12.93 8.48 -5.89
C TYR A 152 13.90 8.43 -4.71
N TYR A 153 14.18 7.22 -4.20
CA TYR A 153 15.20 7.01 -3.19
C TYR A 153 16.51 6.59 -3.82
N TYR A 154 17.56 7.33 -3.51
CA TYR A 154 18.94 7.05 -3.89
C TYR A 154 19.71 6.53 -2.68
N ARG A 155 20.47 5.46 -2.87
CA ARG A 155 21.34 4.91 -1.82
C ARG A 155 22.57 5.80 -1.65
N PRO A 156 23.23 5.78 -0.46
CA PRO A 156 24.40 6.61 -0.20
C PRO A 156 25.48 6.52 -1.30
N TYR A 157 25.79 5.31 -1.77
CA TYR A 157 26.81 5.12 -2.80
C TYR A 157 26.40 5.65 -4.18
N GLU A 158 25.11 5.75 -4.49
CA GLU A 158 24.62 6.34 -5.74
C GLU A 158 24.75 7.86 -5.74
N LEU A 159 24.87 8.44 -4.53
CA LEU A 159 25.10 9.88 -4.35
C LEU A 159 26.58 10.26 -4.55
N ASP A 160 27.51 9.31 -4.49
CA ASP A 160 28.94 9.59 -4.58
C ASP A 160 29.32 10.19 -5.95
N ASP A 161 28.58 9.79 -6.99
CA ASP A 161 28.79 10.27 -8.37
C ASP A 161 28.02 11.57 -8.70
N MET A 162 27.21 12.10 -7.76
CA MET A 162 26.41 13.32 -7.95
C MET A 162 27.18 14.56 -7.50
N THR A 163 26.96 15.67 -8.20
CA THR A 163 27.45 16.99 -7.79
C THR A 163 26.68 17.49 -6.56
N ASP A 164 27.21 18.52 -5.89
CA ASP A 164 26.53 19.13 -4.73
C ASP A 164 25.22 19.81 -5.14
N GLU A 165 25.16 20.38 -6.36
CA GLU A 165 23.95 20.95 -6.93
C GLU A 165 22.87 19.89 -7.14
N GLU A 166 23.20 18.74 -7.75
CA GLU A 166 22.27 17.62 -7.95
C GLU A 166 21.76 17.07 -6.61
N LYS A 167 22.64 16.92 -5.61
CA LYS A 167 22.26 16.47 -4.25
C LYS A 167 21.30 17.45 -3.57
N ALA A 168 21.46 18.75 -3.78
CA ALA A 168 20.60 19.77 -3.18
C ALA A 168 19.16 19.77 -3.77
N GLU A 169 18.97 19.23 -4.98
CA GLU A 169 17.66 19.11 -5.63
C GLU A 169 16.92 17.83 -5.24
N LEU A 170 17.56 16.88 -4.55
CA LEU A 170 16.95 15.61 -4.19
C LEU A 170 15.87 15.79 -3.11
N VAL A 171 14.70 15.24 -3.38
CA VAL A 171 13.65 15.08 -2.39
C VAL A 171 13.94 13.82 -1.57
N THR A 172 14.20 13.98 -0.28
CA THR A 172 14.50 12.87 0.65
C THR A 172 13.33 12.50 1.55
N GLU A 173 12.35 13.40 1.66
CA GLU A 173 11.14 13.22 2.47
C GLU A 173 9.97 13.98 1.83
N PHE A 174 8.76 13.52 2.11
CA PHE A 174 7.53 14.15 1.59
C PHE A 174 6.40 14.05 2.60
N ARG A 175 5.31 14.79 2.38
CA ARG A 175 4.14 14.77 3.24
C ARG A 175 3.10 13.77 2.75
N CYS A 176 2.54 13.00 3.68
CA CYS A 176 1.32 12.25 3.43
C CYS A 176 0.16 13.25 3.31
N ALA A 177 -0.59 13.22 2.20
CA ALA A 177 -1.68 14.17 1.98
C ALA A 177 -2.86 13.91 2.92
N LEU A 178 -3.07 12.67 3.32
CA LEU A 178 -4.11 12.28 4.29
C LEU A 178 -3.86 12.86 5.70
N PHE A 179 -2.60 13.05 6.08
CA PHE A 179 -2.18 13.53 7.40
C PHE A 179 -1.20 14.69 7.28
N GLU A 180 -1.69 15.92 7.42
CA GLU A 180 -0.94 17.16 7.16
C GLU A 180 0.37 17.29 7.97
N ASP A 181 0.42 16.72 9.18
CA ASP A 181 1.58 16.74 10.07
C ASP A 181 2.54 15.56 9.88
N MET A 182 2.22 14.63 8.97
CA MET A 182 3.02 13.44 8.74
C MET A 182 4.04 13.62 7.62
N VAL A 183 5.30 13.58 7.99
CA VAL A 183 6.44 13.56 7.05
C VAL A 183 6.94 12.13 6.93
N VAL A 184 7.13 11.67 5.69
CA VAL A 184 7.61 10.33 5.35
C VAL A 184 8.98 10.45 4.69
N ARG A 185 9.98 9.82 5.29
CA ARG A 185 11.35 9.78 4.72
C ARG A 185 11.47 8.60 3.78
N LEU A 186 11.98 8.82 2.58
CA LEU A 186 12.18 7.78 1.58
C LEU A 186 13.12 6.67 2.08
N ALA A 187 14.16 7.03 2.81
CA ALA A 187 15.07 6.08 3.44
C ALA A 187 14.38 5.11 4.42
N ASP A 188 13.31 5.56 5.09
CA ASP A 188 12.56 4.70 6.01
C ASP A 188 11.64 3.73 5.26
N VAL A 189 11.06 4.14 4.12
CA VAL A 189 10.21 3.28 3.27
C VAL A 189 11.05 2.21 2.57
N PHE A 190 12.24 2.58 2.08
CA PHE A 190 13.13 1.68 1.33
C PHE A 190 14.23 1.06 2.19
N TYR A 191 14.08 1.06 3.52
CA TYR A 191 15.04 0.44 4.44
C TYR A 191 15.12 -1.07 4.18
N TYR A 192 16.32 -1.61 3.94
CA TYR A 192 16.60 -2.99 3.51
C TYR A 192 15.97 -3.42 2.16
N VAL A 193 15.51 -2.49 1.34
CA VAL A 193 14.96 -2.83 0.03
C VAL A 193 16.07 -2.88 -1.02
N GLY A 194 16.28 -4.06 -1.62
CA GLY A 194 17.26 -4.27 -2.70
C GLY A 194 18.71 -4.36 -2.22
N GLU A 195 18.93 -4.78 -0.99
CA GLU A 195 20.23 -5.19 -0.46
C GLU A 195 20.52 -6.65 -0.80
#